data_1d1c2d1320de6a014d83477ddbfaa0bd
#
_entry.id   1d1c2d1320de6a014d83477ddbfaa0bd
#
_cell.length_a   1.000
_cell.length_b   1.000
_cell.length_c   1.000
_cell.angle_alpha   90.00
_cell.angle_beta   90.00
_cell.angle_gamma   90.00
#
_symmetry.space_group_name_H-M   'P 1'
#
loop_
_entity.id
_entity.type
_entity.pdbx_description
1 polymer ?
#
loop_
_entity_poly.entity_id
_entity_poly.type
_entity_poly.pdbx_seq_one_letter_code
_entity_poly.pdbx_strand_id
1 'polypeptide(L)'
;ITLGGVGNFPATDLNKVLAGKKVSCSPSIGLNTENVNGYASPTDLKTLFELVYLYFTAPRMDEEAYTSFENRMIAQLKNLELNPMVAFSDTLTKAIYDNNPRAARITADDFRQISYPRIMEMYKERFADASDFVFTFVGNIDTNSIRPFVEQYLATLPAKGRVEKANPTEVPTIRTGEYTNIFKRALETPKASVVNFWSGKMGYNLENILTATMLKQILDLVYMEKVREDEGGTYGVQTSAQISSFPEGQTFLQAYFDTDPAKREKMNAIVRTELDNIVKSGPRDEDFKKSQDNILKRHAENLQENVYWLTTLDNYYFRGFNGETTYEETIKGITPAKIQAFAKKLL
;
A
#
# COMPACT_ATOMS: atom_id res chain seq x y z
N ILE A 1 13.97 -0.14 14.12
CA ILE A 1 14.16 -1.53 14.54
C ILE A 1 15.51 -2.04 14.03
N THR A 2 15.79 -1.97 12.74
CA THR A 2 17.02 -2.52 12.12
C THR A 2 18.31 -1.74 12.42
N LEU A 3 18.23 -0.56 12.99
CA LEU A 3 19.36 0.35 13.26
C LEU A 3 20.41 -0.25 14.20
N GLY A 4 19.99 -1.03 15.17
CA GLY A 4 20.90 -1.63 16.15
C GLY A 4 21.61 -2.88 15.64
N GLY A 5 21.14 -3.48 14.55
CA GLY A 5 21.57 -4.79 14.11
C GLY A 5 20.84 -5.93 14.79
N VAL A 6 21.45 -7.13 14.84
CA VAL A 6 20.85 -8.33 15.45
C VAL A 6 21.92 -9.16 16.18
N GLY A 7 21.52 -9.83 17.25
CA GLY A 7 22.39 -10.69 18.04
C GLY A 7 23.63 -9.95 18.52
N ASN A 8 24.80 -10.48 18.19
CA ASN A 8 26.10 -9.88 18.52
C ASN A 8 26.63 -8.93 17.43
N PHE A 9 25.86 -8.73 16.36
CA PHE A 9 26.29 -7.91 15.22
C PHE A 9 25.63 -6.53 15.25
N PRO A 10 26.38 -5.45 15.56
CA PRO A 10 25.95 -4.09 15.24
C PRO A 10 25.63 -3.98 13.75
N ALA A 11 24.75 -3.04 13.36
CA ALA A 11 24.31 -2.90 11.95
C ALA A 11 25.48 -2.74 10.98
N THR A 12 26.55 -2.03 11.37
CA THR A 12 27.75 -1.84 10.56
C THR A 12 28.51 -3.14 10.32
N ASP A 13 28.60 -4.01 11.32
CA ASP A 13 29.29 -5.30 11.19
C ASP A 13 28.40 -6.32 10.49
N LEU A 14 27.11 -6.28 10.73
CA LEU A 14 26.13 -7.08 9.98
C LEU A 14 26.24 -6.79 8.47
N ASN A 15 26.32 -5.52 8.09
CA ASN A 15 26.50 -5.12 6.69
C ASN A 15 27.82 -5.67 6.10
N LYS A 16 28.91 -5.73 6.88
CA LYS A 16 30.18 -6.34 6.43
C LYS A 16 30.04 -7.86 6.23
N VAL A 17 29.37 -8.54 7.17
CA VAL A 17 29.12 -9.99 7.09
C VAL A 17 28.22 -10.35 5.90
N LEU A 18 27.29 -9.47 5.56
CA LEU A 18 26.39 -9.63 4.42
C LEU A 18 26.98 -9.13 3.10
N ALA A 19 28.14 -8.47 3.13
CA ALA A 19 28.79 -7.99 1.92
C ALA A 19 29.09 -9.15 0.95
N GLY A 20 28.68 -8.98 -0.30
CA GLY A 20 28.78 -10.01 -1.34
C GLY A 20 27.70 -11.08 -1.34
N LYS A 21 26.84 -11.13 -0.33
CA LYS A 21 25.64 -11.98 -0.32
C LYS A 21 24.47 -11.28 -1.00
N LYS A 22 23.63 -12.07 -1.67
CA LYS A 22 22.36 -11.61 -2.24
C LYS A 22 21.22 -11.98 -1.28
N VAL A 23 21.16 -11.26 -0.17
CA VAL A 23 20.17 -11.49 0.88
C VAL A 23 19.73 -10.15 1.48
N SER A 24 18.46 -10.05 1.77
CA SER A 24 17.89 -8.97 2.58
C SER A 24 16.81 -9.53 3.50
N CYS A 25 16.67 -8.92 4.68
CA CYS A 25 15.64 -9.25 5.64
C CYS A 25 15.31 -8.01 6.47
N SER A 26 14.04 -7.69 6.58
CA SER A 26 13.60 -6.51 7.33
C SER A 26 12.27 -6.77 8.04
N PRO A 27 12.22 -6.63 9.36
CA PRO A 27 10.97 -6.64 10.10
C PRO A 27 10.25 -5.29 9.98
N SER A 28 8.94 -5.32 10.07
CA SER A 28 8.10 -4.12 10.12
C SER A 28 6.87 -4.36 11.00
N ILE A 29 6.39 -3.30 11.62
CA ILE A 29 5.12 -3.27 12.33
C ILE A 29 4.24 -2.27 11.59
N GLY A 30 3.15 -2.77 11.04
CA GLY A 30 2.14 -1.99 10.33
C GLY A 30 1.02 -1.55 11.25
N LEU A 31 -0.07 -1.07 10.67
CA LEU A 31 -1.23 -0.60 11.41
C LEU A 31 -1.98 -1.75 12.10
N ASN A 32 -1.98 -2.91 11.48
CA ASN A 32 -2.73 -4.10 11.89
C ASN A 32 -1.99 -5.43 11.65
N THR A 33 -0.71 -5.38 11.29
CA THR A 33 0.09 -6.58 11.01
C THR A 33 1.54 -6.37 11.42
N GLU A 34 2.19 -7.44 11.83
CA GLU A 34 3.63 -7.58 11.95
C GLU A 34 4.15 -8.42 10.78
N ASN A 35 5.26 -7.98 10.18
CA ASN A 35 5.82 -8.66 9.02
C ASN A 35 7.34 -8.77 9.12
N VAL A 36 7.88 -9.84 8.56
CA VAL A 36 9.29 -9.96 8.22
C VAL A 36 9.38 -10.27 6.74
N ASN A 37 9.84 -9.32 5.96
CA ASN A 37 10.01 -9.49 4.52
C ASN A 37 11.47 -9.75 4.22
N GLY A 38 11.73 -10.70 3.32
CA GLY A 38 13.09 -11.07 2.95
C GLY A 38 13.21 -11.54 1.52
N TYR A 39 14.46 -11.50 1.05
CA TYR A 39 14.87 -12.03 -0.25
C TYR A 39 16.22 -12.69 -0.08
N ALA A 40 16.44 -13.81 -0.77
CA ALA A 40 17.75 -14.43 -0.89
C ALA A 40 17.95 -15.10 -2.24
N SER A 41 19.20 -15.15 -2.70
CA SER A 41 19.58 -16.11 -3.74
C SER A 41 19.51 -17.55 -3.18
N PRO A 42 19.39 -18.57 -4.02
CA PRO A 42 19.41 -19.96 -3.53
C PRO A 42 20.65 -20.30 -2.68
N THR A 43 21.79 -19.72 -2.98
CA THR A 43 23.05 -19.93 -2.24
C THR A 43 23.08 -19.23 -0.89
N ASP A 44 22.30 -18.17 -0.71
CA ASP A 44 22.23 -17.37 0.51
C ASP A 44 20.97 -17.64 1.36
N LEU A 45 20.19 -18.65 0.97
CA LEU A 45 18.92 -18.98 1.62
C LEU A 45 19.08 -19.23 3.13
N LYS A 46 20.12 -19.97 3.52
CA LYS A 46 20.42 -20.19 4.94
C LYS A 46 20.58 -18.87 5.71
N THR A 47 21.29 -17.91 5.14
CA THR A 47 21.49 -16.60 5.77
C THR A 47 20.17 -15.86 5.95
N LEU A 48 19.22 -16.00 5.02
CA LEU A 48 17.87 -15.44 5.20
C LEU A 48 17.16 -16.02 6.43
N PHE A 49 17.19 -17.35 6.62
CA PHE A 49 16.60 -18.01 7.79
C PHE A 49 17.28 -17.59 9.09
N GLU A 50 18.61 -17.46 9.08
CA GLU A 50 19.39 -16.95 10.23
C GLU A 50 18.96 -15.53 10.61
N LEU A 51 18.78 -14.65 9.63
CA LEU A 51 18.32 -13.28 9.85
C LEU A 51 16.89 -13.24 10.38
N VAL A 52 15.97 -14.01 9.80
CA VAL A 52 14.59 -14.11 10.29
C VAL A 52 14.58 -14.55 11.75
N TYR A 53 15.31 -15.61 12.09
CA TYR A 53 15.42 -16.11 13.47
C TYR A 53 15.96 -15.04 14.44
N LEU A 54 17.02 -14.33 14.04
CA LEU A 54 17.62 -13.29 14.87
C LEU A 54 16.70 -12.07 15.05
N TYR A 55 15.92 -11.70 14.05
CA TYR A 55 14.94 -10.63 14.20
C TYR A 55 13.82 -10.99 15.17
N PHE A 56 13.41 -12.25 15.26
CA PHE A 56 12.46 -12.70 16.28
C PHE A 56 13.07 -12.78 17.67
N THR A 57 14.29 -13.30 17.80
CA THR A 57 14.83 -13.76 19.09
C THR A 57 15.87 -12.81 19.71
N ALA A 58 16.59 -12.06 18.90
CA ALA A 58 17.73 -11.26 19.34
C ALA A 58 17.83 -9.89 18.66
N PRO A 59 16.75 -9.08 18.65
CA PRO A 59 16.82 -7.71 18.15
C PRO A 59 17.75 -6.89 19.05
N ARG A 60 18.66 -6.14 18.42
CA ARG A 60 19.65 -5.36 19.14
C ARG A 60 19.23 -3.88 19.23
N MET A 61 19.48 -3.27 20.37
CA MET A 61 19.34 -1.84 20.60
C MET A 61 20.70 -1.14 20.46
N ASP A 62 20.72 0.05 19.84
CA ASP A 62 21.91 0.88 19.67
C ASP A 62 21.51 2.35 19.77
N GLU A 63 21.77 2.95 20.93
CA GLU A 63 21.38 4.33 21.24
C GLU A 63 22.11 5.36 20.36
N GLU A 64 23.38 5.12 20.03
CA GLU A 64 24.18 6.04 19.21
C GLU A 64 23.67 6.04 17.78
N ALA A 65 23.39 4.86 17.21
CA ALA A 65 22.79 4.71 15.89
C ALA A 65 21.41 5.35 15.83
N TYR A 66 20.61 5.21 16.89
CA TYR A 66 19.28 5.85 16.98
C TYR A 66 19.39 7.37 17.03
N THR A 67 20.25 7.93 17.87
CA THR A 67 20.45 9.39 17.98
C THR A 67 20.87 10.00 16.62
N SER A 68 21.78 9.33 15.93
CA SER A 68 22.19 9.75 14.58
C SER A 68 21.03 9.70 13.58
N PHE A 69 20.21 8.66 13.64
CA PHE A 69 19.01 8.51 12.81
C PHE A 69 17.96 9.58 13.14
N GLU A 70 17.67 9.79 14.43
CA GLU A 70 16.71 10.78 14.91
C GLU A 70 17.03 12.19 14.40
N ASN A 71 18.30 12.62 14.54
CA ASN A 71 18.74 13.92 14.05
C ASN A 71 18.51 14.08 12.56
N ARG A 72 18.84 13.05 11.75
CA ARG A 72 18.59 13.08 10.30
C ARG A 72 17.10 13.13 9.97
N MET A 73 16.28 12.32 10.65
CA MET A 73 14.83 12.29 10.43
C MET A 73 14.16 13.62 10.78
N ILE A 74 14.52 14.23 11.92
CA ILE A 74 14.01 15.54 12.32
C ILE A 74 14.35 16.59 11.26
N ALA A 75 15.60 16.62 10.77
CA ALA A 75 16.01 17.54 9.71
C ALA A 75 15.23 17.30 8.41
N GLN A 76 15.06 16.05 8.02
CA GLN A 76 14.29 15.67 6.82
C GLN A 76 12.81 16.07 6.95
N LEU A 77 12.17 15.79 8.09
CA LEU A 77 10.76 16.13 8.33
C LEU A 77 10.55 17.65 8.31
N LYS A 78 11.45 18.43 8.90
CA LYS A 78 11.40 19.91 8.80
C LYS A 78 11.50 20.40 7.36
N ASN A 79 12.39 19.83 6.55
CA ASN A 79 12.49 20.19 5.14
C ASN A 79 11.23 19.81 4.35
N LEU A 80 10.62 18.65 4.66
CA LEU A 80 9.35 18.25 4.04
C LEU A 80 8.22 19.23 4.35
N GLU A 81 8.16 19.79 5.55
CA GLU A 81 7.13 20.77 5.96
C GLU A 81 7.17 22.07 5.14
N LEU A 82 8.31 22.39 4.52
CA LEU A 82 8.45 23.53 3.63
C LEU A 82 7.91 23.26 2.22
N ASN A 83 7.66 22.01 1.85
CA ASN A 83 7.21 21.64 0.52
C ASN A 83 5.68 21.88 0.38
N PRO A 84 5.22 22.73 -0.56
CA PRO A 84 3.80 22.98 -0.78
C PRO A 84 2.97 21.72 -1.09
N MET A 85 3.57 20.72 -1.75
CA MET A 85 2.90 19.45 -2.05
C MET A 85 2.66 18.61 -0.78
N VAL A 86 3.51 18.73 0.21
CA VAL A 86 3.29 18.10 1.52
C VAL A 86 2.11 18.75 2.23
N ALA A 87 2.00 20.07 2.20
CA ALA A 87 0.83 20.77 2.72
C ALA A 87 -0.47 20.35 2.01
N PHE A 88 -0.40 20.12 0.68
CA PHE A 88 -1.53 19.60 -0.08
C PHE A 88 -1.92 18.19 0.37
N SER A 89 -0.94 17.28 0.46
CA SER A 89 -1.16 15.89 0.90
C SER A 89 -1.70 15.80 2.34
N ASP A 90 -1.14 16.59 3.26
CA ASP A 90 -1.60 16.65 4.65
C ASP A 90 -3.04 17.16 4.75
N THR A 91 -3.38 18.17 3.94
CA THR A 91 -4.75 18.71 3.88
C THR A 91 -5.73 17.70 3.29
N LEU A 92 -5.33 17.00 2.23
CA LEU A 92 -6.11 15.94 1.62
C LEU A 92 -6.37 14.79 2.61
N THR A 93 -5.33 14.33 3.30
CA THR A 93 -5.44 13.27 4.31
C THR A 93 -6.41 13.67 5.44
N LYS A 94 -6.31 14.91 5.93
CA LYS A 94 -7.26 15.46 6.93
C LYS A 94 -8.68 15.50 6.40
N ALA A 95 -8.87 15.86 5.14
CA ALA A 95 -10.18 15.88 4.50
C ALA A 95 -10.78 14.47 4.37
N ILE A 96 -9.99 13.50 3.91
CA ILE A 96 -10.43 12.10 3.69
C ILE A 96 -10.77 11.42 5.02
N TYR A 97 -9.92 11.56 6.04
CA TYR A 97 -10.02 10.82 7.29
C TYR A 97 -10.56 11.66 8.47
N ASP A 98 -11.23 12.76 8.19
CA ASP A 98 -11.89 13.62 9.20
C ASP A 98 -10.95 14.04 10.34
N ASN A 99 -9.74 14.47 10.00
CA ASN A 99 -8.68 14.84 10.93
C ASN A 99 -8.27 13.71 11.91
N ASN A 100 -8.48 12.45 11.56
CA ASN A 100 -8.06 11.34 12.40
C ASN A 100 -6.52 11.36 12.58
N PRO A 101 -6.02 11.43 13.83
CA PRO A 101 -4.59 11.55 14.09
C PRO A 101 -3.79 10.33 13.62
N ARG A 102 -4.40 9.14 13.55
CA ARG A 102 -3.74 7.93 13.05
C ARG A 102 -3.51 7.94 11.53
N ALA A 103 -4.24 8.78 10.79
CA ALA A 103 -4.01 8.98 9.36
C ALA A 103 -3.00 10.13 9.09
N ALA A 104 -2.73 10.96 10.08
CA ALA A 104 -1.84 12.10 9.93
C ALA A 104 -0.38 11.65 9.69
N ARG A 105 0.33 12.41 8.85
CA ARG A 105 1.77 12.27 8.71
C ARG A 105 2.46 12.65 10.03
N ILE A 106 3.48 11.90 10.42
CA ILE A 106 4.34 12.26 11.55
C ILE A 106 5.10 13.57 11.24
N THR A 107 5.10 14.50 12.19
CA THR A 107 5.84 15.74 12.10
C THR A 107 7.20 15.64 12.79
N ALA A 108 8.07 16.66 12.62
CA ALA A 108 9.33 16.70 13.34
C ALA A 108 9.13 16.80 14.88
N ASP A 109 8.05 17.45 15.31
CA ASP A 109 7.73 17.57 16.74
C ASP A 109 7.17 16.27 17.31
N ASP A 110 6.35 15.53 16.57
CA ASP A 110 5.91 14.20 16.94
C ASP A 110 7.11 13.24 17.06
N PHE A 111 8.04 13.32 16.09
CA PHE A 111 9.21 12.45 16.07
C PHE A 111 10.11 12.61 17.29
N ARG A 112 10.24 13.85 17.82
CA ARG A 112 11.00 14.12 19.05
C ARG A 112 10.39 13.49 20.32
N GLN A 113 9.12 13.13 20.28
CA GLN A 113 8.42 12.51 21.40
C GLN A 113 8.58 10.98 21.42
N ILE A 114 9.20 10.40 20.40
CA ILE A 114 9.39 8.97 20.25
C ILE A 114 10.45 8.49 21.26
N SER A 115 10.10 7.47 22.03
CA SER A 115 11.04 6.79 22.92
C SER A 115 11.59 5.54 22.25
N TYR A 116 12.90 5.52 21.96
CA TYR A 116 13.54 4.34 21.36
C TYR A 116 13.48 3.09 22.26
N PRO A 117 13.69 3.17 23.57
CA PRO A 117 13.48 2.02 24.47
C PRO A 117 12.04 1.46 24.36
N ARG A 118 11.03 2.34 24.29
CA ARG A 118 9.64 1.91 24.15
C ARG A 118 9.35 1.24 22.81
N ILE A 119 9.94 1.73 21.72
CA ILE A 119 9.86 1.06 20.40
C ILE A 119 10.41 -0.37 20.49
N MET A 120 11.58 -0.54 21.12
CA MET A 120 12.22 -1.85 21.23
C MET A 120 11.46 -2.80 22.15
N GLU A 121 10.84 -2.28 23.19
CA GLU A 121 9.94 -3.04 24.07
C GLU A 121 8.72 -3.55 23.30
N MET A 122 8.02 -2.65 22.58
CA MET A 122 6.87 -3.00 21.74
C MET A 122 7.25 -4.00 20.65
N TYR A 123 8.42 -3.83 20.03
CA TYR A 123 8.91 -4.77 19.03
C TYR A 123 9.09 -6.17 19.62
N LYS A 124 9.77 -6.27 20.74
CA LYS A 124 9.98 -7.56 21.43
C LYS A 124 8.66 -8.21 21.85
N GLU A 125 7.70 -7.41 22.32
CA GLU A 125 6.36 -7.90 22.64
C GLU A 125 5.65 -8.50 21.42
N ARG A 126 5.67 -7.78 20.27
CA ARG A 126 5.00 -8.19 19.05
C ARG A 126 5.61 -9.44 18.41
N PHE A 127 6.91 -9.60 18.50
CA PHE A 127 7.64 -10.74 17.95
C PHE A 127 7.95 -11.84 18.98
N ALA A 128 7.40 -11.75 20.21
CA ALA A 128 7.65 -12.72 21.28
C ALA A 128 6.98 -14.08 21.10
N ASP A 129 6.04 -14.19 20.17
CA ASP A 129 5.25 -15.40 19.91
C ASP A 129 4.97 -15.52 18.42
N ALA A 130 5.49 -16.57 17.80
CA ALA A 130 5.33 -16.82 16.39
C ALA A 130 4.12 -17.70 16.03
N SER A 131 3.24 -17.98 17.00
CA SER A 131 2.15 -18.98 16.84
C SER A 131 1.12 -18.60 15.78
N ASP A 132 0.89 -17.31 15.53
CA ASP A 132 -0.05 -16.80 14.53
C ASP A 132 0.62 -16.21 13.29
N PHE A 133 1.96 -16.36 13.17
CA PHE A 133 2.66 -15.98 11.96
C PHE A 133 2.49 -17.02 10.86
N VAL A 134 2.25 -16.55 9.64
CA VAL A 134 2.25 -17.36 8.41
C VAL A 134 3.55 -17.10 7.65
N PHE A 135 4.32 -18.16 7.40
CA PHE A 135 5.58 -18.08 6.66
C PHE A 135 5.37 -18.53 5.22
N THR A 136 5.49 -17.61 4.29
CA THR A 136 5.29 -17.84 2.86
C THR A 136 6.61 -17.71 2.11
N PHE A 137 6.95 -18.71 1.31
CA PHE A 137 8.16 -18.73 0.48
C PHE A 137 7.77 -18.95 -0.98
N VAL A 138 8.27 -18.10 -1.86
CA VAL A 138 8.02 -18.19 -3.30
C VAL A 138 9.33 -18.03 -4.05
N GLY A 139 9.59 -18.90 -5.01
CA GLY A 139 10.79 -18.87 -5.85
C GLY A 139 11.23 -20.25 -6.31
N ASN A 140 12.48 -20.34 -6.77
CA ASN A 140 13.09 -21.61 -7.11
C ASN A 140 13.51 -22.35 -5.83
N ILE A 141 12.53 -23.02 -5.20
CA ILE A 141 12.67 -23.68 -3.90
C ILE A 141 12.37 -25.16 -4.07
N ASP A 142 13.34 -26.02 -3.66
CA ASP A 142 13.10 -27.42 -3.43
C ASP A 142 12.72 -27.66 -1.96
N THR A 143 11.61 -28.34 -1.74
CA THR A 143 11.05 -28.59 -0.41
C THR A 143 11.99 -29.44 0.48
N ASN A 144 12.78 -30.35 -0.10
CA ASN A 144 13.75 -31.12 0.66
C ASN A 144 14.93 -30.27 1.12
N SER A 145 15.35 -29.31 0.31
CA SER A 145 16.46 -28.40 0.61
C SER A 145 16.09 -27.34 1.64
N ILE A 146 14.84 -26.85 1.63
CA ILE A 146 14.38 -25.81 2.57
C ILE A 146 13.99 -26.38 3.94
N ARG A 147 13.50 -27.61 3.97
CA ARG A 147 12.98 -28.26 5.19
C ARG A 147 13.94 -28.22 6.40
N PRO A 148 15.26 -28.53 6.27
CA PRO A 148 16.19 -28.43 7.40
C PRO A 148 16.27 -27.00 7.97
N PHE A 149 16.16 -25.97 7.14
CA PHE A 149 16.17 -24.59 7.61
C PHE A 149 14.88 -24.21 8.32
N VAL A 150 13.72 -24.69 7.81
CA VAL A 150 12.43 -24.51 8.48
C VAL A 150 12.45 -25.17 9.86
N GLU A 151 12.92 -26.41 9.94
CA GLU A 151 12.99 -27.17 11.20
C GLU A 151 13.98 -26.51 12.19
N GLN A 152 15.13 -26.02 11.72
CA GLN A 152 16.15 -25.44 12.56
C GLN A 152 15.81 -24.02 13.04
N TYR A 153 15.25 -23.17 12.18
CA TYR A 153 15.09 -21.73 12.46
C TYR A 153 13.64 -21.34 12.73
N LEU A 154 12.66 -21.80 11.95
CA LEU A 154 11.28 -21.39 12.13
C LEU A 154 10.55 -22.24 13.17
N ALA A 155 10.73 -23.55 13.15
CA ALA A 155 10.07 -24.44 14.11
C ALA A 155 10.60 -24.29 15.54
N THR A 156 11.74 -23.60 15.72
CA THR A 156 12.33 -23.32 17.04
C THR A 156 12.03 -21.90 17.53
N LEU A 157 11.26 -21.11 16.77
CA LEU A 157 10.80 -19.81 17.25
C LEU A 157 9.89 -19.95 18.47
N PRO A 158 9.90 -18.99 19.40
CA PRO A 158 8.98 -19.01 20.52
C PRO A 158 7.53 -19.10 20.05
N ALA A 159 6.80 -20.12 20.52
CA ALA A 159 5.40 -20.35 20.20
C ALA A 159 4.64 -20.65 21.51
N LYS A 160 3.78 -19.73 21.93
CA LYS A 160 3.01 -19.81 23.18
C LYS A 160 1.52 -19.93 22.94
N GLY A 161 1.09 -20.03 21.69
CA GLY A 161 -0.30 -20.17 21.27
C GLY A 161 -1.09 -18.85 21.23
N ARG A 162 -0.41 -17.71 21.20
CA ARG A 162 -1.08 -16.41 21.02
C ARG A 162 -1.75 -16.36 19.64
N VAL A 163 -2.99 -15.90 19.62
CA VAL A 163 -3.70 -15.55 18.38
C VAL A 163 -4.31 -14.16 18.56
N GLU A 164 -3.83 -13.22 17.79
CA GLU A 164 -4.28 -11.84 17.86
C GLU A 164 -5.32 -11.53 16.77
N LYS A 165 -6.20 -10.59 17.07
CA LYS A 165 -7.16 -10.07 16.09
C LYS A 165 -7.00 -8.56 15.99
N ALA A 166 -6.92 -8.06 14.76
CA ALA A 166 -6.87 -6.63 14.53
C ALA A 166 -8.15 -5.95 15.05
N ASN A 167 -7.99 -4.79 15.68
CA ASN A 167 -9.10 -3.98 16.18
C ASN A 167 -9.57 -3.01 15.09
N PRO A 168 -10.75 -3.23 14.45
CA PRO A 168 -11.22 -2.37 13.37
C PRO A 168 -11.58 -0.95 13.82
N THR A 169 -11.88 -0.74 15.10
CA THR A 169 -12.27 0.60 15.62
C THR A 169 -11.08 1.56 15.68
N GLU A 170 -9.87 1.05 15.59
CA GLU A 170 -8.65 1.85 15.67
C GLU A 170 -8.07 2.22 14.30
N VAL A 171 -8.67 1.74 13.22
CA VAL A 171 -8.24 2.06 11.87
C VAL A 171 -8.95 3.31 11.36
N PRO A 172 -8.25 4.28 10.73
CA PRO A 172 -8.88 5.44 10.16
C PRO A 172 -9.95 5.07 9.13
N THR A 173 -11.13 5.68 9.25
CA THR A 173 -12.23 5.47 8.31
C THR A 173 -12.40 6.69 7.41
N ILE A 174 -12.77 6.44 6.16
CA ILE A 174 -13.05 7.49 5.19
C ILE A 174 -14.29 8.28 5.61
N ARG A 175 -14.19 9.61 5.52
CA ARG A 175 -15.30 10.55 5.75
C ARG A 175 -16.50 10.19 4.87
N THR A 176 -17.70 10.37 5.42
CA THR A 176 -18.96 10.28 4.66
C THR A 176 -19.51 11.67 4.37
N GLY A 177 -20.30 11.78 3.30
CA GLY A 177 -20.95 13.03 2.87
C GLY A 177 -20.04 13.92 2.02
N GLU A 178 -20.63 15.00 1.50
CA GLU A 178 -19.94 15.95 0.65
C GLU A 178 -18.98 16.83 1.46
N TYR A 179 -17.78 17.04 0.91
CA TYR A 179 -16.78 17.92 1.50
C TYR A 179 -15.96 18.61 0.42
N THR A 180 -15.78 19.92 0.54
CA THR A 180 -14.93 20.71 -0.34
C THR A 180 -13.93 21.50 0.48
N ASN A 181 -12.68 21.48 0.09
CA ASN A 181 -11.62 22.29 0.67
C ASN A 181 -10.80 22.96 -0.43
N ILE A 182 -10.64 24.26 -0.33
CA ILE A 182 -9.84 25.06 -1.26
C ILE A 182 -8.90 25.93 -0.44
N PHE A 183 -7.60 25.81 -0.69
CA PHE A 183 -6.61 26.67 -0.06
C PHE A 183 -5.55 27.10 -1.06
N LYS A 184 -4.75 28.12 -0.70
CA LYS A 184 -3.70 28.68 -1.54
C LYS A 184 -2.35 28.60 -0.84
N ARG A 185 -1.31 28.36 -1.61
CA ARG A 185 0.09 28.44 -1.20
C ARG A 185 0.87 29.24 -2.25
N ALA A 186 1.87 29.97 -1.83
CA ALA A 186 2.77 30.64 -2.76
C ALA A 186 3.64 29.60 -3.48
N LEU A 187 3.73 29.69 -4.80
CA LEU A 187 4.55 28.86 -5.67
C LEU A 187 5.29 29.77 -6.65
N GLU A 188 6.51 29.41 -7.04
CA GLU A 188 7.27 30.12 -8.08
C GLU A 188 6.53 30.07 -9.43
N THR A 189 6.02 28.91 -9.79
CA THR A 189 5.17 28.72 -10.98
C THR A 189 3.73 28.46 -10.53
N PRO A 190 2.79 29.33 -10.90
CA PRO A 190 1.38 29.15 -10.55
C PRO A 190 0.83 27.84 -11.11
N LYS A 191 0.26 27.01 -10.25
CA LYS A 191 -0.49 25.80 -10.64
C LYS A 191 -1.65 25.54 -9.70
N ALA A 192 -2.65 24.84 -10.19
CA ALA A 192 -3.73 24.30 -9.38
C ALA A 192 -3.61 22.77 -9.34
N SER A 193 -3.54 22.22 -8.13
CA SER A 193 -3.63 20.78 -7.88
C SER A 193 -5.04 20.45 -7.44
N VAL A 194 -5.69 19.50 -8.10
CA VAL A 194 -7.10 19.15 -7.87
C VAL A 194 -7.21 17.66 -7.58
N VAL A 195 -7.98 17.32 -6.55
CA VAL A 195 -8.40 15.95 -6.27
C VAL A 195 -9.92 15.89 -6.24
N ASN A 196 -10.50 14.98 -7.00
CA ASN A 196 -11.84 14.49 -6.77
C ASN A 196 -11.72 13.12 -6.10
N PHE A 197 -12.46 12.94 -5.02
CA PHE A 197 -12.43 11.73 -4.22
C PHE A 197 -13.86 11.26 -3.96
N TRP A 198 -14.18 10.08 -4.47
CA TRP A 198 -15.47 9.46 -4.28
C TRP A 198 -15.29 8.23 -3.40
N SER A 199 -16.18 8.01 -2.47
CA SER A 199 -16.08 6.89 -1.55
C SER A 199 -17.41 6.20 -1.34
N GLY A 200 -17.33 4.92 -1.06
CA GLY A 200 -18.50 4.08 -0.78
C GLY A 200 -18.13 2.88 0.07
N LYS A 201 -19.10 2.00 0.29
CA LYS A 201 -18.87 0.74 0.99
C LYS A 201 -19.27 -0.41 0.08
N MET A 202 -18.29 -1.27 -0.25
CA MET A 202 -18.49 -2.44 -1.11
C MET A 202 -17.79 -3.64 -0.50
N GLY A 203 -18.38 -4.84 -0.66
CA GLY A 203 -17.76 -6.06 -0.15
C GLY A 203 -16.35 -6.28 -0.72
N TYR A 204 -15.42 -6.73 0.10
CA TYR A 204 -14.09 -7.12 -0.32
C TYR A 204 -14.16 -8.51 -0.98
N ASN A 205 -14.29 -8.54 -2.29
CA ASN A 205 -14.31 -9.75 -3.11
C ASN A 205 -13.68 -9.50 -4.48
N LEU A 206 -13.32 -10.57 -5.18
CA LEU A 206 -12.61 -10.49 -6.44
C LEU A 206 -13.37 -9.69 -7.51
N GLU A 207 -14.68 -9.91 -7.64
CA GLU A 207 -15.49 -9.21 -8.63
C GLU A 207 -15.45 -7.69 -8.41
N ASN A 208 -15.65 -7.24 -7.19
CA ASN A 208 -15.60 -5.81 -6.86
C ASN A 208 -14.19 -5.22 -7.07
N ILE A 209 -13.14 -5.95 -6.68
CA ILE A 209 -11.75 -5.52 -6.87
C ILE A 209 -11.43 -5.35 -8.36
N LEU A 210 -11.79 -6.33 -9.18
CA LEU A 210 -11.58 -6.26 -10.63
C LEU A 210 -12.45 -5.20 -11.29
N THR A 211 -13.69 -5.03 -10.82
CA THR A 211 -14.60 -3.98 -11.32
C THR A 211 -14.05 -2.59 -11.01
N ALA A 212 -13.52 -2.36 -9.80
CA ALA A 212 -12.86 -1.10 -9.43
C ALA A 212 -11.63 -0.84 -10.32
N THR A 213 -10.83 -1.89 -10.57
CA THR A 213 -9.66 -1.82 -11.44
C THR A 213 -10.04 -1.49 -12.88
N MET A 214 -11.10 -2.11 -13.41
CA MET A 214 -11.61 -1.80 -14.75
C MET A 214 -12.14 -0.37 -14.83
N LEU A 215 -12.95 0.06 -13.88
CA LEU A 215 -13.47 1.44 -13.85
C LEU A 215 -12.32 2.45 -13.85
N LYS A 216 -11.30 2.22 -13.04
CA LYS A 216 -10.09 3.05 -12.99
C LYS A 216 -9.41 3.11 -14.36
N GLN A 217 -9.19 1.98 -15.03
CA GLN A 217 -8.54 1.95 -16.35
C GLN A 217 -9.38 2.60 -17.44
N ILE A 218 -10.69 2.42 -17.40
CA ILE A 218 -11.62 3.07 -18.33
C ILE A 218 -11.57 4.59 -18.17
N LEU A 219 -11.57 5.08 -16.92
CA LEU A 219 -11.43 6.51 -16.65
C LEU A 219 -10.07 7.06 -17.08
N ASP A 220 -8.98 6.32 -16.94
CA ASP A 220 -7.66 6.73 -17.44
C ASP A 220 -7.69 6.97 -18.97
N LEU A 221 -8.36 6.07 -19.73
CA LEU A 221 -8.50 6.21 -21.19
C LEU A 221 -9.33 7.45 -21.52
N VAL A 222 -10.48 7.61 -20.88
CA VAL A 222 -11.39 8.73 -21.12
C VAL A 222 -10.75 10.06 -20.74
N TYR A 223 -10.07 10.15 -19.60
CA TYR A 223 -9.40 11.37 -19.15
C TYR A 223 -8.19 11.71 -20.04
N MET A 224 -7.47 10.71 -20.55
CA MET A 224 -6.39 10.96 -21.50
C MET A 224 -6.94 11.64 -22.74
N GLU A 225 -8.05 11.15 -23.30
CA GLU A 225 -8.72 11.74 -24.46
C GLU A 225 -9.24 13.14 -24.14
N LYS A 226 -10.13 13.27 -23.14
CA LYS A 226 -10.88 14.51 -22.90
C LYS A 226 -10.05 15.64 -22.29
N VAL A 227 -9.14 15.32 -21.40
CA VAL A 227 -8.40 16.35 -20.66
C VAL A 227 -7.08 16.71 -21.34
N ARG A 228 -6.36 15.72 -21.85
CA ARG A 228 -5.04 15.92 -22.46
C ARG A 228 -5.14 16.29 -23.94
N GLU A 229 -5.88 15.51 -24.72
CA GLU A 229 -5.90 15.63 -26.18
C GLU A 229 -6.85 16.75 -26.64
N ASP A 230 -8.08 16.79 -26.12
CA ASP A 230 -9.08 17.76 -26.54
C ASP A 230 -8.81 19.17 -25.99
N GLU A 231 -8.35 19.29 -24.74
CA GLU A 231 -8.25 20.57 -24.04
C GLU A 231 -6.82 21.08 -23.83
N GLY A 232 -5.81 20.19 -23.93
CA GLY A 232 -4.42 20.54 -23.65
C GLY A 232 -4.24 21.13 -22.22
N GLY A 233 -5.12 20.72 -21.29
CA GLY A 233 -5.28 21.36 -20.00
C GLY A 233 -4.32 20.88 -18.93
N THR A 234 -3.75 19.70 -19.10
CA THR A 234 -2.83 19.07 -18.15
C THR A 234 -2.00 18.00 -18.83
N TYR A 235 -0.95 17.53 -18.17
CA TYR A 235 -0.16 16.37 -18.61
C TYR A 235 -0.92 15.04 -18.49
N GLY A 236 -1.98 14.99 -17.73
CA GLY A 236 -2.86 13.83 -17.53
C GLY A 236 -3.60 13.89 -16.19
N VAL A 237 -4.64 13.08 -16.09
CA VAL A 237 -5.34 12.80 -14.83
C VAL A 237 -4.87 11.46 -14.33
N GLN A 238 -4.43 11.40 -13.08
CA GLN A 238 -4.04 10.16 -12.41
C GLN A 238 -5.22 9.63 -11.61
N THR A 239 -5.65 8.42 -11.92
CA THR A 239 -6.73 7.79 -11.17
C THR A 239 -6.20 6.67 -10.27
N SER A 240 -6.84 6.49 -9.13
CA SER A 240 -6.64 5.34 -8.25
C SER A 240 -7.98 4.86 -7.72
N ALA A 241 -8.11 3.55 -7.57
CA ALA A 241 -9.30 2.93 -6.97
C ALA A 241 -8.85 1.79 -6.05
N GLN A 242 -9.49 1.66 -4.91
CA GLN A 242 -9.15 0.63 -3.93
C GLN A 242 -10.39 0.21 -3.15
N ILE A 243 -10.42 -1.08 -2.80
CA ILE A 243 -11.33 -1.64 -1.81
C ILE A 243 -10.48 -2.19 -0.68
N SER A 244 -10.75 -1.74 0.54
CA SER A 244 -10.00 -2.18 1.71
C SER A 244 -10.48 -3.54 2.20
N SER A 245 -9.54 -4.42 2.52
CA SER A 245 -9.84 -5.66 3.25
C SER A 245 -10.01 -5.42 4.75
N PHE A 246 -9.41 -4.31 5.25
CA PHE A 246 -9.49 -3.94 6.66
C PHE A 246 -9.33 -2.41 6.84
N PRO A 247 -10.31 -1.71 7.46
CA PRO A 247 -11.67 -2.19 7.73
C PRO A 247 -12.35 -2.63 6.42
N GLU A 248 -13.12 -3.71 6.51
CA GLU A 248 -13.68 -4.32 5.30
C GLU A 248 -14.60 -3.37 4.55
N GLY A 249 -14.41 -3.32 3.25
CA GLY A 249 -15.34 -2.70 2.30
C GLY A 249 -15.21 -1.20 2.17
N GLN A 250 -14.29 -0.52 2.83
CA GLN A 250 -14.03 0.89 2.49
C GLN A 250 -13.51 0.96 1.06
N THR A 251 -14.25 1.66 0.22
CA THR A 251 -13.97 1.78 -1.21
C THR A 251 -13.78 3.23 -1.58
N PHE A 252 -12.78 3.52 -2.39
CA PHE A 252 -12.63 4.84 -2.99
C PHE A 252 -12.22 4.76 -4.46
N LEU A 253 -12.57 5.84 -5.16
CA LEU A 253 -12.04 6.23 -6.46
C LEU A 253 -11.53 7.66 -6.33
N GLN A 254 -10.31 7.91 -6.78
CA GLN A 254 -9.68 9.23 -6.74
C GLN A 254 -9.21 9.60 -8.15
N ALA A 255 -9.41 10.86 -8.52
CA ALA A 255 -8.83 11.47 -9.72
C ALA A 255 -8.04 12.72 -9.32
N TYR A 256 -6.74 12.72 -9.60
CA TYR A 256 -5.81 13.83 -9.33
C TYR A 256 -5.26 14.39 -10.63
N PHE A 257 -5.16 15.72 -10.69
CA PHE A 257 -4.47 16.40 -11.79
C PHE A 257 -3.90 17.76 -11.37
N ASP A 258 -2.84 18.16 -12.05
CA ASP A 258 -2.27 19.51 -11.99
C ASP A 258 -2.64 20.27 -13.26
N THR A 259 -2.99 21.54 -13.16
CA THR A 259 -3.35 22.38 -14.30
C THR A 259 -3.04 23.86 -14.04
N ASP A 260 -3.12 24.69 -15.07
CA ASP A 260 -3.14 26.14 -14.94
C ASP A 260 -4.33 26.57 -14.05
N PRO A 261 -4.14 27.48 -13.06
CA PRO A 261 -5.23 27.96 -12.23
C PRO A 261 -6.46 28.49 -12.99
N ALA A 262 -6.26 29.10 -14.17
CA ALA A 262 -7.34 29.59 -15.02
C ALA A 262 -8.17 28.46 -15.65
N LYS A 263 -7.59 27.28 -15.85
CA LYS A 263 -8.27 26.12 -16.43
C LYS A 263 -8.89 25.18 -15.40
N ARG A 264 -8.60 25.39 -14.10
CA ARG A 264 -8.97 24.50 -13.00
C ARG A 264 -10.44 24.09 -13.03
N GLU A 265 -11.35 25.05 -13.12
CA GLU A 265 -12.80 24.77 -13.04
C GLU A 265 -13.29 23.98 -14.25
N LYS A 266 -12.81 24.34 -15.44
CA LYS A 266 -13.15 23.62 -16.67
C LYS A 266 -12.67 22.17 -16.61
N MET A 267 -11.40 21.96 -16.24
CA MET A 267 -10.82 20.60 -16.12
C MET A 267 -11.54 19.77 -15.06
N ASN A 268 -11.84 20.38 -13.91
CA ASN A 268 -12.56 19.71 -12.84
C ASN A 268 -13.98 19.29 -13.27
N ALA A 269 -14.67 20.16 -14.02
CA ALA A 269 -15.98 19.83 -14.58
C ALA A 269 -15.93 18.64 -15.53
N ILE A 270 -14.91 18.57 -16.41
CA ILE A 270 -14.72 17.44 -17.32
C ILE A 270 -14.52 16.14 -16.53
N VAL A 271 -13.60 16.14 -15.55
CA VAL A 271 -13.31 14.96 -14.73
C VAL A 271 -14.57 14.43 -14.04
N ARG A 272 -15.40 15.30 -13.49
CA ARG A 272 -16.68 14.91 -12.86
C ARG A 272 -17.69 14.42 -13.86
N THR A 273 -17.85 15.15 -14.99
CA THR A 273 -18.81 14.80 -16.03
C THR A 273 -18.54 13.43 -16.64
N GLU A 274 -17.29 13.05 -16.83
CA GLU A 274 -16.97 11.74 -17.42
C GLU A 274 -17.31 10.58 -16.49
N LEU A 275 -17.14 10.73 -15.19
CA LEU A 275 -17.65 9.72 -14.23
C LEU A 275 -19.18 9.69 -14.23
N ASP A 276 -19.85 10.87 -14.26
CA ASP A 276 -21.31 10.96 -14.37
C ASP A 276 -21.83 10.30 -15.66
N ASN A 277 -21.11 10.42 -16.77
CA ASN A 277 -21.45 9.76 -18.03
C ASN A 277 -21.40 8.24 -17.90
N ILE A 278 -20.39 7.69 -17.22
CA ILE A 278 -20.33 6.24 -16.95
C ILE A 278 -21.50 5.82 -16.06
N VAL A 279 -21.86 6.62 -15.05
CA VAL A 279 -23.01 6.32 -14.17
C VAL A 279 -24.33 6.36 -14.94
N LYS A 280 -24.52 7.28 -15.89
CA LYS A 280 -25.75 7.43 -16.67
C LYS A 280 -25.89 6.38 -17.77
N SER A 281 -24.80 6.15 -18.51
CA SER A 281 -24.85 5.42 -19.79
C SER A 281 -23.98 4.17 -19.83
N GLY A 282 -23.17 3.90 -18.80
CA GLY A 282 -22.12 2.88 -18.81
C GLY A 282 -20.87 3.34 -19.55
N PRO A 283 -19.81 2.53 -19.51
CA PRO A 283 -18.58 2.80 -20.26
C PRO A 283 -18.80 2.59 -21.77
N ARG A 284 -17.98 3.22 -22.60
CA ARG A 284 -17.94 2.92 -24.05
C ARG A 284 -17.45 1.48 -24.26
N ASP A 285 -18.01 0.76 -25.21
CA ASP A 285 -17.68 -0.65 -25.49
C ASP A 285 -16.19 -0.83 -25.80
N GLU A 286 -15.60 0.12 -26.52
CA GLU A 286 -14.17 0.10 -26.86
C GLU A 286 -13.27 0.18 -25.62
N ASP A 287 -13.55 1.11 -24.71
CA ASP A 287 -12.76 1.30 -23.47
C ASP A 287 -12.94 0.12 -22.52
N PHE A 288 -14.17 -0.38 -22.42
CA PHE A 288 -14.46 -1.58 -21.65
C PHE A 288 -13.65 -2.77 -22.15
N LYS A 289 -13.67 -3.04 -23.45
CA LYS A 289 -12.94 -4.15 -24.05
C LYS A 289 -11.42 -3.98 -23.88
N LYS A 290 -10.89 -2.80 -24.14
CA LYS A 290 -9.45 -2.49 -23.94
C LYS A 290 -9.04 -2.75 -22.49
N SER A 291 -9.86 -2.35 -21.51
CA SER A 291 -9.56 -2.57 -20.10
C SER A 291 -9.59 -4.06 -19.75
N GLN A 292 -10.60 -4.80 -20.21
CA GLN A 292 -10.72 -6.24 -19.94
C GLN A 292 -9.54 -7.01 -20.53
N ASP A 293 -9.20 -6.75 -21.80
CA ASP A 293 -8.08 -7.39 -22.50
C ASP A 293 -6.74 -7.07 -21.82
N ASN A 294 -6.55 -5.82 -21.36
CA ASN A 294 -5.35 -5.40 -20.64
C ASN A 294 -5.18 -6.13 -19.29
N ILE A 295 -6.26 -6.28 -18.53
CA ILE A 295 -6.21 -6.98 -17.23
C ILE A 295 -5.89 -8.47 -17.44
N LEU A 296 -6.51 -9.13 -18.42
CA LEU A 296 -6.22 -10.52 -18.75
C LEU A 296 -4.76 -10.71 -19.18
N LYS A 297 -4.25 -9.82 -20.03
CA LYS A 297 -2.84 -9.85 -20.45
C LYS A 297 -1.90 -9.67 -19.26
N ARG A 298 -2.14 -8.68 -18.42
CA ARG A 298 -1.32 -8.44 -17.21
C ARG A 298 -1.38 -9.59 -16.22
N HIS A 299 -2.54 -10.22 -16.07
CA HIS A 299 -2.65 -11.40 -15.22
C HIS A 299 -1.74 -12.54 -15.73
N ALA A 300 -1.77 -12.83 -17.03
CA ALA A 300 -0.89 -13.85 -17.62
C ALA A 300 0.62 -13.51 -17.43
N GLU A 301 0.99 -12.24 -17.50
CA GLU A 301 2.35 -11.77 -17.20
C GLU A 301 2.68 -11.94 -15.71
N ASN A 302 1.78 -11.56 -14.81
CA ASN A 302 1.95 -11.63 -13.36
C ASN A 302 2.14 -13.07 -12.85
N LEU A 303 1.53 -14.06 -13.48
CA LEU A 303 1.72 -15.49 -13.14
C LEU A 303 3.18 -15.94 -13.22
N GLN A 304 4.05 -15.21 -13.91
CA GLN A 304 5.48 -15.48 -14.01
C GLN A 304 6.30 -14.81 -12.89
N GLU A 305 5.65 -13.96 -12.06
CA GLU A 305 6.34 -13.11 -11.09
C GLU A 305 6.24 -13.69 -9.66
N ASN A 306 7.36 -13.84 -8.99
CA ASN A 306 7.39 -14.32 -7.59
C ASN A 306 6.57 -13.42 -6.65
N VAL A 307 6.62 -12.10 -6.84
CA VAL A 307 5.90 -11.13 -6.00
C VAL A 307 4.39 -11.31 -6.12
N TYR A 308 3.89 -11.66 -7.29
CA TYR A 308 2.48 -11.96 -7.50
C TYR A 308 2.03 -13.14 -6.64
N TRP A 309 2.77 -14.24 -6.70
CA TRP A 309 2.45 -15.45 -5.92
C TRP A 309 2.62 -15.22 -4.42
N LEU A 310 3.63 -14.47 -4.00
CA LEU A 310 3.81 -14.10 -2.59
C LEU A 310 2.57 -13.36 -2.06
N THR A 311 2.10 -12.35 -2.79
CA THR A 311 0.89 -11.59 -2.42
C THR A 311 -0.37 -12.45 -2.46
N THR A 312 -0.51 -13.31 -3.46
CA THR A 312 -1.65 -14.21 -3.63
C THR A 312 -1.74 -15.21 -2.47
N LEU A 313 -0.62 -15.83 -2.10
CA LEU A 313 -0.55 -16.79 -0.99
C LEU A 313 -0.75 -16.09 0.37
N ASP A 314 -0.18 -14.89 0.56
CA ASP A 314 -0.42 -14.09 1.75
C ASP A 314 -1.91 -13.78 1.93
N ASN A 315 -2.58 -13.32 0.88
CA ASN A 315 -4.02 -13.09 0.91
C ASN A 315 -4.81 -14.36 1.21
N TYR A 316 -4.39 -15.49 0.64
CA TYR A 316 -5.07 -16.76 0.86
C TYR A 316 -4.91 -17.26 2.31
N TYR A 317 -3.69 -17.37 2.80
CA TYR A 317 -3.42 -17.96 4.11
C TYR A 317 -3.68 -17.01 5.28
N PHE A 318 -3.38 -15.72 5.12
CA PHE A 318 -3.54 -14.75 6.19
C PHE A 318 -4.96 -14.15 6.23
N ARG A 319 -5.56 -13.88 5.06
CA ARG A 319 -6.87 -13.21 4.97
C ARG A 319 -8.01 -14.13 4.59
N GLY A 320 -7.75 -15.38 4.25
CA GLY A 320 -8.76 -16.31 3.74
C GLY A 320 -9.31 -15.93 2.36
N PHE A 321 -8.61 -15.06 1.61
CA PHE A 321 -9.07 -14.55 0.32
C PHE A 321 -8.42 -15.31 -0.83
N ASN A 322 -9.21 -16.10 -1.55
CA ASN A 322 -8.76 -16.76 -2.78
C ASN A 322 -9.24 -15.98 -4.00
N GLY A 323 -8.37 -15.18 -4.56
CA GLY A 323 -8.64 -14.40 -5.77
C GLY A 323 -8.13 -15.06 -7.06
N GLU A 324 -7.33 -16.13 -6.98
CA GLU A 324 -6.64 -16.68 -8.14
C GLU A 324 -7.46 -17.72 -8.91
N THR A 325 -8.10 -18.65 -8.22
CA THR A 325 -8.76 -19.80 -8.86
C THR A 325 -9.87 -19.44 -9.83
N THR A 326 -10.50 -18.28 -9.67
CA THR A 326 -11.59 -17.79 -10.52
C THR A 326 -11.26 -16.46 -11.21
N TYR A 327 -9.99 -16.05 -11.25
CA TYR A 327 -9.60 -14.72 -11.72
C TYR A 327 -10.08 -14.45 -13.15
N GLU A 328 -9.71 -15.32 -14.10
CA GLU A 328 -10.09 -15.16 -15.50
C GLU A 328 -11.61 -15.28 -15.74
N GLU A 329 -12.27 -16.21 -15.05
CA GLU A 329 -13.71 -16.36 -15.12
C GLU A 329 -14.42 -15.10 -14.61
N THR A 330 -13.96 -14.58 -13.48
CA THR A 330 -14.51 -13.37 -12.89
C THR A 330 -14.34 -12.17 -13.81
N ILE A 331 -13.13 -11.94 -14.36
CA ILE A 331 -12.91 -10.80 -15.25
C ILE A 331 -13.74 -10.90 -16.54
N LYS A 332 -13.89 -12.11 -17.12
CA LYS A 332 -14.74 -12.35 -18.30
C LYS A 332 -16.23 -12.18 -17.98
N GLY A 333 -16.64 -12.39 -16.73
CA GLY A 333 -18.01 -12.21 -16.24
C GLY A 333 -18.39 -10.77 -15.86
N ILE A 334 -17.43 -9.84 -15.83
CA ILE A 334 -17.73 -8.41 -15.66
C ILE A 334 -18.34 -7.87 -16.93
N THR A 335 -19.40 -7.06 -16.80
CA THR A 335 -20.13 -6.46 -17.91
C THR A 335 -20.13 -4.93 -17.80
N PRO A 336 -20.38 -4.17 -18.88
CA PRO A 336 -20.58 -2.72 -18.82
C PRO A 336 -21.60 -2.29 -17.77
N ALA A 337 -22.67 -3.06 -17.60
CA ALA A 337 -23.70 -2.79 -16.58
C ALA A 337 -23.16 -2.94 -15.14
N LYS A 338 -22.26 -3.89 -14.89
CA LYS A 338 -21.59 -4.02 -13.58
C LYS A 338 -20.68 -2.84 -13.29
N ILE A 339 -19.91 -2.35 -14.28
CA ILE A 339 -19.09 -1.13 -14.16
C ILE A 339 -19.98 0.07 -13.83
N GLN A 340 -21.07 0.24 -14.56
CA GLN A 340 -22.05 1.31 -14.32
C GLN A 340 -22.64 1.26 -12.90
N ALA A 341 -23.09 0.08 -12.49
CA ALA A 341 -23.66 -0.12 -11.14
C ALA A 341 -22.64 0.12 -10.02
N PHE A 342 -21.37 -0.23 -10.26
CA PHE A 342 -20.27 0.04 -9.32
C PHE A 342 -19.99 1.54 -9.22
N ALA A 343 -19.85 2.23 -10.35
CA ALA A 343 -19.66 3.68 -10.39
C ALA A 343 -20.80 4.44 -9.68
N LYS A 344 -22.04 3.99 -9.87
CA LYS A 344 -23.23 4.59 -9.20
C LYS A 344 -23.19 4.50 -7.68
N LYS A 345 -22.52 3.49 -7.10
CA LYS A 345 -22.40 3.35 -5.64
C LYS A 345 -21.34 4.27 -5.03
N LEU A 346 -20.51 4.93 -5.87
CA LEU A 346 -19.49 5.88 -5.44
C LEU A 346 -20.00 7.33 -5.43
N LEU A 347 -21.10 7.62 -6.14
CA LEU A 347 -21.78 8.91 -6.21
C LEU A 347 -22.96 8.96 -5.28
#